data_9819cc953bd6a7e1135e6cea7835af7c
#
_entry.id   9819cc953bd6a7e1135e6cea7835af7c
#
_cell.length_a   1.000
_cell.length_b   1.000
_cell.length_c   1.000
_cell.angle_alpha   90.00
_cell.angle_beta   90.00
_cell.angle_gamma   90.00
#
_symmetry.space_group_name_H-M   'P 1'
#
loop_
_entity.id
_entity.type
_entity.pdbx_description
1 polymer ?
#
loop_
_entity_poly.entity_id
_entity_poly.type
_entity_poly.pdbx_seq_one_letter_code
_entity_poly.pdbx_strand_id
1 'polypeptide(L)'
;MKKLLSILILCFAISTQAQTVVPVVWVFALSSSQGNMVREIIHEANSQQTKYQFIFEHKPGAGGAVGVNYVASLKQPAILAHTSSYFIRPYMYKDGSYDVNQFEILNSYCNDQPLALISRNYKTLAELAKRSTASVGLLPGSITELLVEQYKNVNPKIDLTTVGFKGTPDITLQVLGGHIDLSVDWLAGVNNDNLNVLGITGVHNYDNAKTFRSQGLFGFEEIANSYYLFINKNTDPTVTKELNDIMTRAVVAPKVKAYCQQDFGQYSNVSGAKAQSIFRQKHQYWKTQVEKIAK
;
A
#
# COMPACT_ATOMS: atom_id res chain seq x y z
N MET A 1 36.54 70.91 -2.34
CA MET A 1 36.12 70.00 -1.26
C MET A 1 35.13 69.01 -1.89
N LYS A 2 35.64 67.86 -2.33
CA LYS A 2 34.84 66.77 -2.93
C LYS A 2 34.60 65.74 -1.83
N LYS A 3 33.37 65.58 -1.39
CA LYS A 3 32.96 64.51 -0.44
C LYS A 3 32.75 63.22 -1.23
N LEU A 4 33.64 62.23 -1.04
CA LEU A 4 33.44 60.84 -1.47
C LEU A 4 32.40 60.22 -0.55
N LEU A 5 31.29 59.87 -1.13
CA LEU A 5 30.23 59.07 -0.48
C LEU A 5 30.55 57.60 -0.74
N SER A 6 31.14 56.89 0.27
CA SER A 6 31.38 55.47 0.18
C SER A 6 30.09 54.71 0.49
N ILE A 7 29.46 54.17 -0.56
CA ILE A 7 28.30 53.25 -0.41
C ILE A 7 28.85 51.87 -0.04
N LEU A 8 28.64 51.50 1.25
CA LEU A 8 28.93 50.14 1.74
C LEU A 8 27.79 49.23 1.30
N ILE A 9 28.00 48.51 0.19
CA ILE A 9 27.08 47.44 -0.25
C ILE A 9 27.29 46.24 0.66
N LEU A 10 26.41 46.07 1.64
CA LEU A 10 26.35 44.88 2.49
C LEU A 10 25.75 43.76 1.64
N CYS A 11 26.60 42.92 1.00
CA CYS A 11 26.15 41.69 0.36
C CYS A 11 25.69 40.72 1.45
N PHE A 12 24.39 40.68 1.69
CA PHE A 12 23.79 39.55 2.39
C PHE A 12 23.96 38.33 1.50
N ALA A 13 24.98 37.52 1.79
CA ALA A 13 25.11 36.18 1.25
C ALA A 13 23.94 35.36 1.83
N ILE A 14 22.83 35.30 1.13
CA ILE A 14 21.78 34.32 1.40
C ILE A 14 22.40 32.97 1.07
N SER A 15 22.89 32.27 2.09
CA SER A 15 23.29 30.87 1.96
C SER A 15 22.04 30.08 1.65
N THR A 16 21.75 29.89 0.38
CA THR A 16 20.75 28.91 -0.06
C THR A 16 21.33 27.53 0.27
N GLN A 17 20.99 27.02 1.44
CA GLN A 17 21.33 25.66 1.79
C GLN A 17 20.59 24.74 0.82
N ALA A 18 21.34 24.00 -0.01
CA ALA A 18 20.76 23.05 -0.94
C ALA A 18 19.94 22.01 -0.15
N GLN A 19 18.69 21.85 -0.55
CA GLN A 19 17.81 20.84 0.09
C GLN A 19 18.36 19.44 -0.17
N THR A 20 18.30 18.57 0.85
CA THR A 20 18.60 17.16 0.68
C THR A 20 17.42 16.47 0.00
N VAL A 21 17.64 15.90 -1.18
CA VAL A 21 16.60 15.16 -1.90
C VAL A 21 16.37 13.81 -1.24
N VAL A 22 15.10 13.52 -0.91
CA VAL A 22 14.65 12.26 -0.32
C VAL A 22 13.58 11.63 -1.21
N PRO A 23 13.91 10.56 -1.95
CA PRO A 23 12.91 9.81 -2.71
C PRO A 23 11.86 9.19 -1.79
N VAL A 24 10.59 9.31 -2.17
CA VAL A 24 9.47 8.56 -1.61
C VAL A 24 8.95 7.62 -2.69
N VAL A 25 9.28 6.36 -2.55
CA VAL A 25 9.11 5.35 -3.59
C VAL A 25 7.79 4.62 -3.42
N TRP A 26 6.88 4.81 -4.37
CA TRP A 26 5.62 4.07 -4.49
C TRP A 26 5.79 2.87 -5.41
N VAL A 27 5.21 1.72 -5.02
CA VAL A 27 5.52 0.42 -5.66
C VAL A 27 4.34 -0.23 -6.40
N PHE A 28 3.19 0.44 -6.44
CA PHE A 28 1.99 -0.04 -7.15
C PHE A 28 1.52 0.96 -8.21
N ALA A 29 0.34 0.75 -8.81
CA ALA A 29 -0.15 1.58 -9.92
C ALA A 29 -0.19 3.08 -9.58
N LEU A 30 0.20 3.93 -10.56
CA LEU A 30 0.22 5.39 -10.44
C LEU A 30 -1.17 6.01 -10.24
N SER A 31 -2.17 5.41 -10.88
CA SER A 31 -3.57 5.90 -10.88
C SER A 31 -4.37 5.46 -9.67
N SER A 32 -3.76 4.74 -8.71
CA SER A 32 -4.45 4.31 -7.51
C SER A 32 -4.72 5.50 -6.56
N SER A 33 -5.84 5.45 -5.82
CA SER A 33 -6.14 6.39 -4.75
C SER A 33 -5.01 6.47 -3.72
N GLN A 34 -4.36 5.35 -3.47
CA GLN A 34 -3.23 5.21 -2.57
C GLN A 34 -1.98 5.94 -3.09
N GLY A 35 -1.72 5.89 -4.39
CA GLY A 35 -0.65 6.68 -5.01
C GLY A 35 -0.90 8.19 -4.86
N ASN A 36 -2.15 8.62 -4.93
CA ASN A 36 -2.54 10.01 -4.68
C ASN A 36 -2.37 10.39 -3.20
N MET A 37 -2.68 9.48 -2.28
CA MET A 37 -2.44 9.68 -0.84
C MET A 37 -0.94 9.90 -0.54
N VAL A 38 -0.05 9.11 -1.17
CA VAL A 38 1.41 9.30 -1.03
C VAL A 38 1.86 10.65 -1.59
N ARG A 39 1.30 11.09 -2.73
CA ARG A 39 1.60 12.44 -3.29
C ARG A 39 1.16 13.55 -2.35
N GLU A 40 0.01 13.41 -1.71
CA GLU A 40 -0.46 14.39 -0.74
C GLU A 40 0.44 14.44 0.50
N ILE A 41 0.89 13.29 1.01
CA ILE A 41 1.87 13.23 2.11
C ILE A 41 3.16 13.96 1.71
N ILE A 42 3.65 13.77 0.49
CA ILE A 42 4.84 14.45 -0.04
C ILE A 42 4.62 15.97 -0.12
N HIS A 43 3.46 16.39 -0.64
CA HIS A 43 3.09 17.80 -0.72
C HIS A 43 3.11 18.46 0.67
N GLU A 44 2.45 17.86 1.64
CA GLU A 44 2.41 18.33 3.02
C GLU A 44 3.80 18.33 3.68
N ALA A 45 4.60 17.28 3.47
CA ALA A 45 5.95 17.22 4.00
C ALA A 45 6.84 18.33 3.44
N ASN A 46 6.73 18.64 2.15
CA ASN A 46 7.48 19.73 1.52
C ASN A 46 7.01 21.12 1.97
N SER A 47 5.73 21.30 2.27
CA SER A 47 5.18 22.60 2.70
C SER A 47 5.61 23.01 4.12
N GLN A 48 5.99 22.05 4.97
CA GLN A 48 6.21 22.23 6.40
C GLN A 48 7.66 22.51 6.79
N GLN A 49 8.61 22.38 5.86
CA GLN A 49 10.04 22.55 6.13
C GLN A 49 10.83 22.81 4.84
N THR A 50 12.11 23.20 4.97
CA THR A 50 12.98 23.55 3.84
C THR A 50 14.29 22.77 3.79
N LYS A 51 14.54 21.88 4.75
CA LYS A 51 15.78 21.08 4.84
C LYS A 51 15.82 19.96 3.80
N TYR A 52 14.66 19.31 3.58
CA TYR A 52 14.51 18.17 2.68
C TYR A 52 13.60 18.53 1.51
N GLN A 53 13.86 17.92 0.35
CA GLN A 53 12.96 17.92 -0.80
C GLN A 53 12.49 16.49 -1.05
N PHE A 54 11.27 16.18 -0.68
CA PHE A 54 10.66 14.88 -0.95
C PHE A 54 10.18 14.82 -2.40
N ILE A 55 10.58 13.78 -3.12
CA ILE A 55 10.18 13.57 -4.52
C ILE A 55 9.46 12.23 -4.66
N PHE A 56 8.37 12.22 -5.41
CA PHE A 56 7.65 10.99 -5.72
C PHE A 56 8.38 10.17 -6.77
N GLU A 57 8.77 8.95 -6.45
CA GLU A 57 9.29 8.00 -7.41
C GLU A 57 8.38 6.78 -7.54
N HIS A 58 8.31 6.22 -8.76
CA HIS A 58 7.48 5.07 -9.06
C HIS A 58 8.32 3.89 -9.52
N LYS A 59 8.31 2.79 -8.75
CA LYS A 59 9.08 1.57 -9.02
C LYS A 59 8.20 0.33 -8.84
N PRO A 60 7.25 0.08 -9.76
CA PRO A 60 6.33 -1.05 -9.65
C PRO A 60 6.98 -2.36 -10.10
N GLY A 61 6.37 -3.47 -9.68
CA GLY A 61 6.70 -4.81 -10.16
C GLY A 61 6.90 -5.82 -9.04
N ALA A 62 6.63 -7.07 -9.36
CA ALA A 62 6.80 -8.23 -8.50
C ALA A 62 6.18 -8.02 -7.09
N GLY A 63 4.91 -7.55 -7.02
CA GLY A 63 4.24 -7.30 -5.74
C GLY A 63 4.91 -6.25 -4.84
N GLY A 64 5.68 -5.33 -5.45
CA GLY A 64 6.43 -4.29 -4.75
C GLY A 64 7.92 -4.59 -4.56
N ALA A 65 8.39 -5.84 -4.78
CA ALA A 65 9.77 -6.23 -4.53
C ALA A 65 10.80 -5.39 -5.33
N VAL A 66 10.44 -4.95 -6.55
CA VAL A 66 11.30 -4.08 -7.36
C VAL A 66 11.60 -2.77 -6.63
N GLY A 67 10.57 -2.12 -6.08
CA GLY A 67 10.76 -0.88 -5.33
C GLY A 67 11.45 -1.08 -3.99
N VAL A 68 11.18 -2.19 -3.28
CA VAL A 68 11.87 -2.54 -2.03
C VAL A 68 13.37 -2.66 -2.27
N ASN A 69 13.77 -3.46 -3.27
CA ASN A 69 15.19 -3.67 -3.61
C ASN A 69 15.85 -2.38 -4.12
N TYR A 70 15.11 -1.56 -4.88
CA TYR A 70 15.59 -0.24 -5.29
C TYR A 70 15.93 0.63 -4.09
N VAL A 71 15.00 0.80 -3.14
CA VAL A 71 15.26 1.61 -1.93
C VAL A 71 16.39 1.01 -1.09
N ALA A 72 16.45 -0.33 -0.99
CA ALA A 72 17.53 -1.01 -0.28
C ALA A 72 18.92 -0.74 -0.88
N SER A 73 19.01 -0.51 -2.19
CA SER A 73 20.27 -0.23 -2.90
C SER A 73 20.75 1.22 -2.81
N LEU A 74 19.88 2.15 -2.40
CA LEU A 74 20.22 3.56 -2.31
C LEU A 74 21.15 3.83 -1.13
N LYS A 75 22.17 4.66 -1.38
CA LYS A 75 23.10 5.13 -0.32
C LYS A 75 22.57 6.35 0.43
N GLN A 76 21.69 7.11 -0.23
CA GLN A 76 21.02 8.27 0.37
C GLN A 76 19.76 7.85 1.12
N PRO A 77 19.29 8.65 2.10
CA PRO A 77 18.01 8.42 2.75
C PRO A 77 16.87 8.37 1.72
N ALA A 78 16.00 7.38 1.84
CA ALA A 78 14.82 7.24 1.01
C ALA A 78 13.69 6.61 1.81
N ILE A 79 12.44 6.93 1.47
CA ILE A 79 11.24 6.39 2.09
C ILE A 79 10.57 5.43 1.11
N LEU A 80 10.27 4.23 1.59
CA LEU A 80 9.48 3.26 0.86
C LEU A 80 8.02 3.37 1.29
N ALA A 81 7.12 3.75 0.39
CA ALA A 81 5.68 3.70 0.60
C ALA A 81 5.14 2.36 0.11
N HIS A 82 4.63 1.54 1.03
CA HIS A 82 4.20 0.18 0.74
C HIS A 82 2.96 -0.22 1.55
N THR A 83 2.42 -1.37 1.24
CA THR A 83 1.21 -1.93 1.87
C THR A 83 1.54 -3.17 2.72
N SER A 84 0.51 -3.83 3.27
CA SER A 84 0.65 -5.12 3.95
C SER A 84 1.37 -6.17 3.10
N SER A 85 1.36 -6.05 1.78
CA SER A 85 2.08 -6.93 0.85
C SER A 85 3.59 -6.99 1.10
N TYR A 86 4.17 -5.94 1.74
CA TYR A 86 5.56 -5.93 2.20
C TYR A 86 5.89 -7.12 3.09
N PHE A 87 4.97 -7.49 3.99
CA PHE A 87 5.16 -8.60 4.90
C PHE A 87 4.77 -9.96 4.29
N ILE A 88 3.99 -9.97 3.23
CA ILE A 88 3.36 -11.16 2.66
C ILE A 88 4.27 -11.82 1.63
N ARG A 89 4.77 -11.04 0.67
CA ARG A 89 5.48 -11.54 -0.50
C ARG A 89 6.66 -12.48 -0.21
N PRO A 90 7.60 -12.18 0.70
CA PRO A 90 8.77 -13.04 0.91
C PRO A 90 8.42 -14.44 1.41
N TYR A 91 7.31 -14.58 2.13
CA TYR A 91 6.82 -15.87 2.63
C TYR A 91 5.99 -16.64 1.61
N MET A 92 5.28 -15.91 0.74
CA MET A 92 4.44 -16.50 -0.30
C MET A 92 5.27 -17.15 -1.40
N TYR A 93 6.33 -16.49 -1.85
CA TYR A 93 7.16 -16.96 -2.94
C TYR A 93 8.43 -17.70 -2.48
N LYS A 94 8.92 -17.44 -1.27
CA LYS A 94 10.17 -18.02 -0.72
C LYS A 94 11.38 -17.85 -1.68
N ASP A 95 11.32 -16.80 -2.51
CA ASP A 95 12.28 -16.51 -3.59
C ASP A 95 13.46 -15.63 -3.14
N GLY A 96 13.53 -15.30 -1.85
CA GLY A 96 14.55 -14.41 -1.32
C GLY A 96 14.47 -12.98 -1.88
N SER A 97 13.30 -12.56 -2.36
CA SER A 97 13.12 -11.28 -3.05
C SER A 97 13.60 -10.07 -2.26
N TYR A 98 13.50 -10.10 -0.94
CA TYR A 98 14.11 -9.16 0.01
C TYR A 98 13.98 -9.67 1.45
N ASP A 99 14.83 -9.14 2.34
CA ASP A 99 14.70 -9.36 3.78
C ASP A 99 13.76 -8.31 4.39
N VAL A 100 12.67 -8.76 4.98
CA VAL A 100 11.69 -7.90 5.68
C VAL A 100 12.36 -7.07 6.80
N ASN A 101 13.44 -7.59 7.40
CA ASN A 101 14.12 -6.93 8.51
C ASN A 101 15.06 -5.79 8.08
N GLN A 102 15.28 -5.56 6.79
CA GLN A 102 16.11 -4.43 6.31
C GLN A 102 15.48 -3.07 6.58
N PHE A 103 14.15 -3.02 6.76
CA PHE A 103 13.41 -1.78 6.96
C PHE A 103 12.72 -1.76 8.32
N GLU A 104 12.34 -0.57 8.73
CA GLU A 104 11.46 -0.32 9.86
C GLU A 104 10.33 0.63 9.46
N ILE A 105 9.19 0.56 10.18
CA ILE A 105 8.07 1.45 9.92
C ILE A 105 8.41 2.84 10.45
N LEU A 106 8.41 3.81 9.54
CA LEU A 106 8.46 5.22 9.87
C LEU A 106 7.08 5.72 10.36
N ASN A 107 6.03 5.36 9.61
CA ASN A 107 4.65 5.67 9.97
C ASN A 107 3.67 4.63 9.41
N SER A 108 2.62 4.31 10.20
CA SER A 108 1.43 3.57 9.75
C SER A 108 0.25 4.54 9.74
N TYR A 109 -0.33 4.82 8.58
CA TYR A 109 -1.23 5.97 8.41
C TYR A 109 -2.65 5.63 7.95
N CYS A 110 -2.86 4.46 7.35
CA CYS A 110 -4.18 3.99 6.95
C CYS A 110 -4.23 2.48 7.04
N ASN A 111 -5.18 1.93 7.78
CA ASN A 111 -5.22 0.52 8.13
C ASN A 111 -6.55 -0.13 7.79
N ASP A 112 -6.53 -1.46 7.74
CA ASP A 112 -7.71 -2.33 7.74
C ASP A 112 -8.70 -2.04 6.59
N GLN A 113 -8.17 -1.68 5.40
CA GLN A 113 -8.98 -1.53 4.21
C GLN A 113 -9.47 -2.91 3.73
N PRO A 114 -10.78 -3.08 3.52
CA PRO A 114 -11.33 -4.33 3.03
C PRO A 114 -10.99 -4.56 1.56
N LEU A 115 -10.70 -5.82 1.22
CA LEU A 115 -10.61 -6.31 -0.14
C LEU A 115 -11.96 -6.89 -0.56
N ALA A 116 -12.28 -6.78 -1.83
CA ALA A 116 -13.48 -7.32 -2.43
C ALA A 116 -13.16 -8.36 -3.50
N LEU A 117 -13.88 -9.47 -3.52
CA LEU A 117 -13.97 -10.36 -4.67
C LEU A 117 -15.12 -9.86 -5.56
N ILE A 118 -14.80 -9.56 -6.81
CA ILE A 118 -15.65 -8.80 -7.71
C ILE A 118 -15.88 -9.59 -8.99
N SER A 119 -17.08 -9.49 -9.56
CA SER A 119 -17.43 -10.08 -10.86
C SER A 119 -18.39 -9.21 -11.64
N ARG A 120 -18.31 -9.28 -12.97
CA ARG A 120 -19.35 -8.82 -13.86
C ARG A 120 -20.46 -9.88 -14.04
N ASN A 121 -20.05 -11.14 -14.09
CA ASN A 121 -20.88 -12.26 -14.54
C ASN A 121 -21.68 -12.93 -13.42
N TYR A 122 -21.15 -12.90 -12.16
CA TYR A 122 -21.81 -13.51 -11.00
C TYR A 122 -22.31 -12.41 -10.06
N LYS A 123 -23.49 -12.60 -9.51
CA LYS A 123 -24.10 -11.67 -8.55
C LYS A 123 -23.85 -12.06 -7.09
N THR A 124 -23.57 -13.34 -6.86
CA THR A 124 -23.41 -13.89 -5.50
C THR A 124 -22.32 -14.95 -5.44
N LEU A 125 -21.78 -15.20 -4.25
CA LEU A 125 -20.87 -16.33 -4.00
C LEU A 125 -21.56 -17.68 -4.29
N ALA A 126 -22.88 -17.78 -4.07
CA ALA A 126 -23.65 -18.99 -4.35
C ALA A 126 -23.75 -19.29 -5.86
N GLU A 127 -23.77 -18.27 -6.71
CA GLU A 127 -23.71 -18.45 -8.18
C GLU A 127 -22.31 -18.89 -8.60
N LEU A 128 -21.26 -18.27 -8.07
CA LEU A 128 -19.87 -18.64 -8.33
C LEU A 128 -19.60 -20.09 -7.88
N ALA A 129 -20.11 -20.51 -6.72
CA ALA A 129 -19.91 -21.84 -6.17
C ALA A 129 -20.54 -22.99 -7.04
N LYS A 130 -21.40 -22.66 -7.98
CA LYS A 130 -21.95 -23.64 -8.96
C LYS A 130 -21.00 -23.89 -10.14
N ARG A 131 -19.92 -23.13 -10.26
CA ARG A 131 -18.93 -23.29 -11.32
C ARG A 131 -17.87 -24.30 -10.93
N SER A 132 -17.39 -25.06 -11.92
CA SER A 132 -16.21 -25.92 -11.76
C SER A 132 -14.91 -25.15 -11.97
N THR A 133 -14.95 -24.10 -12.81
CA THR A 133 -13.78 -23.29 -13.15
C THR A 133 -14.15 -21.81 -13.22
N ALA A 134 -13.22 -20.93 -12.89
CA ALA A 134 -13.29 -19.50 -13.16
C ALA A 134 -11.87 -18.91 -13.26
N SER A 135 -11.74 -17.80 -14.00
CA SER A 135 -10.50 -17.02 -14.04
C SER A 135 -10.55 -15.85 -13.05
N VAL A 136 -9.40 -15.57 -12.39
CA VAL A 136 -9.31 -14.47 -11.42
C VAL A 136 -8.07 -13.63 -11.64
N GLY A 137 -8.26 -12.33 -11.81
CA GLY A 137 -7.18 -11.35 -11.88
C GLY A 137 -6.71 -10.92 -10.49
N LEU A 138 -5.40 -10.85 -10.31
CA LEU A 138 -4.77 -10.48 -9.05
C LEU A 138 -3.39 -9.81 -9.25
N LEU A 139 -2.85 -9.24 -8.20
CA LEU A 139 -1.48 -8.73 -8.17
C LEU A 139 -0.56 -9.79 -7.54
N PRO A 140 0.33 -10.43 -8.33
CA PRO A 140 1.21 -11.48 -7.82
C PRO A 140 2.10 -11.01 -6.67
N GLY A 141 2.20 -11.79 -5.61
CA GLY A 141 2.97 -11.49 -4.40
C GLY A 141 2.33 -10.44 -3.49
N SER A 142 1.05 -10.17 -3.66
CA SER A 142 0.34 -9.20 -2.82
C SER A 142 -0.75 -9.85 -1.98
N ILE A 143 -1.39 -9.04 -1.14
CA ILE A 143 -2.53 -9.45 -0.32
C ILE A 143 -3.73 -9.91 -1.18
N THR A 144 -3.83 -9.46 -2.44
CA THR A 144 -4.90 -9.91 -3.34
C THR A 144 -4.74 -11.38 -3.72
N GLU A 145 -3.50 -11.83 -3.93
CA GLU A 145 -3.22 -13.25 -4.15
C GLU A 145 -3.51 -14.08 -2.91
N LEU A 146 -3.16 -13.57 -1.72
CA LEU A 146 -3.47 -14.26 -0.46
C LEU A 146 -4.98 -14.47 -0.27
N LEU A 147 -5.82 -13.49 -0.64
CA LEU A 147 -7.28 -13.66 -0.63
C LEU A 147 -7.72 -14.78 -1.56
N VAL A 148 -7.17 -14.85 -2.78
CA VAL A 148 -7.49 -15.90 -3.75
C VAL A 148 -7.10 -17.27 -3.23
N GLU A 149 -5.91 -17.41 -2.65
CA GLU A 149 -5.47 -18.68 -2.08
C GLU A 149 -6.35 -19.10 -0.89
N GLN A 150 -6.74 -18.15 -0.02
CA GLN A 150 -7.71 -18.44 1.04
C GLN A 150 -9.07 -18.88 0.47
N TYR A 151 -9.52 -18.26 -0.63
CA TYR A 151 -10.78 -18.64 -1.27
C TYR A 151 -10.72 -20.07 -1.84
N LYS A 152 -9.61 -20.45 -2.49
CA LYS A 152 -9.37 -21.83 -2.96
C LYS A 152 -9.41 -22.84 -1.80
N ASN A 153 -8.79 -22.50 -0.66
CA ASN A 153 -8.76 -23.38 0.51
C ASN A 153 -10.17 -23.68 1.07
N VAL A 154 -11.06 -22.67 1.12
CA VAL A 154 -12.42 -22.86 1.66
C VAL A 154 -13.43 -23.33 0.59
N ASN A 155 -13.08 -23.26 -0.69
CA ASN A 155 -13.91 -23.70 -1.82
C ASN A 155 -13.12 -24.59 -2.78
N PRO A 156 -12.67 -25.78 -2.37
CA PRO A 156 -11.81 -26.63 -3.18
C PRO A 156 -12.48 -27.25 -4.41
N LYS A 157 -13.78 -27.07 -4.58
CA LYS A 157 -14.56 -27.58 -5.73
C LYS A 157 -14.43 -26.72 -6.98
N ILE A 158 -14.03 -25.47 -6.85
CA ILE A 158 -13.82 -24.56 -7.96
C ILE A 158 -12.34 -24.46 -8.28
N ASP A 159 -11.96 -24.70 -9.51
CA ASP A 159 -10.61 -24.47 -10.01
C ASP A 159 -10.49 -22.99 -10.45
N LEU A 160 -9.71 -22.20 -9.72
CA LEU A 160 -9.45 -20.81 -10.03
C LEU A 160 -8.12 -20.66 -10.76
N THR A 161 -8.20 -20.37 -12.06
CA THR A 161 -7.03 -19.98 -12.87
C THR A 161 -6.66 -18.53 -12.57
N THR A 162 -5.47 -18.30 -12.04
CA THR A 162 -4.98 -16.96 -11.69
C THR A 162 -4.32 -16.26 -12.88
N VAL A 163 -4.63 -14.97 -13.06
CA VAL A 163 -4.01 -14.10 -14.08
C VAL A 163 -3.35 -12.92 -13.38
N GLY A 164 -2.02 -12.82 -13.50
CA GLY A 164 -1.23 -11.79 -12.84
C GLY A 164 -1.20 -10.46 -13.59
N PHE A 165 -1.39 -9.35 -12.86
CA PHE A 165 -1.34 -7.97 -13.38
C PHE A 165 -0.37 -7.11 -12.57
N LYS A 166 -0.05 -5.92 -13.12
CA LYS A 166 0.80 -4.92 -12.44
C LYS A 166 0.00 -3.90 -11.63
N GLY A 167 -1.31 -3.79 -11.86
CA GLY A 167 -2.20 -2.85 -11.20
C GLY A 167 -3.66 -3.27 -11.33
N THR A 168 -4.49 -2.90 -10.34
CA THR A 168 -5.90 -3.26 -10.30
C THR A 168 -6.75 -2.59 -11.40
N PRO A 169 -6.46 -1.36 -11.90
CA PRO A 169 -7.23 -0.79 -13.01
C PRO A 169 -7.23 -1.67 -14.24
N ASP A 170 -6.12 -2.32 -14.58
CA ASP A 170 -6.03 -3.23 -15.72
C ASP A 170 -6.90 -4.48 -15.51
N ILE A 171 -6.94 -5.02 -14.29
CA ILE A 171 -7.79 -6.17 -13.94
C ILE A 171 -9.26 -5.80 -14.10
N THR A 172 -9.67 -4.65 -13.59
CA THR A 172 -11.05 -4.15 -13.67
C THR A 172 -11.52 -4.04 -15.12
N LEU A 173 -10.67 -3.52 -16.02
CA LEU A 173 -10.99 -3.46 -17.46
C LEU A 173 -11.18 -4.86 -18.08
N GLN A 174 -10.38 -5.84 -17.70
CA GLN A 174 -10.52 -7.22 -18.19
C GLN A 174 -11.82 -7.88 -17.70
N VAL A 175 -12.20 -7.65 -16.44
CA VAL A 175 -13.48 -8.14 -15.91
C VAL A 175 -14.66 -7.46 -16.58
N LEU A 176 -14.62 -6.14 -16.77
CA LEU A 176 -15.66 -5.39 -17.51
C LEU A 176 -15.76 -5.83 -18.97
N GLY A 177 -14.64 -6.16 -19.61
CA GLY A 177 -14.60 -6.71 -20.97
C GLY A 177 -15.08 -8.17 -21.06
N GLY A 178 -15.24 -8.87 -19.92
CA GLY A 178 -15.63 -10.29 -19.91
C GLY A 178 -14.48 -11.24 -20.26
N HIS A 179 -13.22 -10.76 -20.25
CA HIS A 179 -12.04 -11.58 -20.54
C HIS A 179 -11.56 -12.37 -19.33
N ILE A 180 -11.94 -11.93 -18.13
CA ILE A 180 -11.68 -12.58 -16.84
C ILE A 180 -12.99 -12.59 -16.04
N ASP A 181 -13.26 -13.66 -15.30
CA ASP A 181 -14.51 -13.83 -14.55
C ASP A 181 -14.54 -13.01 -13.26
N LEU A 182 -13.40 -12.94 -12.58
CA LEU A 182 -13.27 -12.37 -11.23
C LEU A 182 -12.07 -11.43 -11.12
N SER A 183 -12.17 -10.46 -10.22
CA SER A 183 -11.02 -9.69 -9.75
C SER A 183 -10.99 -9.62 -8.22
N VAL A 184 -9.82 -9.40 -7.67
CA VAL A 184 -9.66 -8.93 -6.29
C VAL A 184 -9.16 -7.51 -6.33
N ASP A 185 -9.92 -6.61 -5.74
CA ASP A 185 -9.58 -5.18 -5.64
C ASP A 185 -9.99 -4.62 -4.27
N TRP A 186 -9.62 -3.37 -4.01
CA TRP A 186 -10.13 -2.62 -2.87
C TRP A 186 -11.61 -2.34 -3.02
N LEU A 187 -12.37 -2.45 -1.93
CA LEU A 187 -13.82 -2.18 -1.99
C LEU A 187 -14.12 -0.80 -2.59
N ALA A 188 -13.33 0.21 -2.25
CA ALA A 188 -13.48 1.56 -2.80
C ALA A 188 -13.23 1.69 -4.31
N GLY A 189 -12.48 0.75 -4.90
CA GLY A 189 -12.24 0.71 -6.35
C GLY A 189 -13.44 0.22 -7.18
N VAL A 190 -14.50 -0.26 -6.52
CA VAL A 190 -15.68 -0.81 -7.19
C VAL A 190 -16.69 0.29 -7.48
N ASN A 191 -16.38 1.17 -8.43
CA ASN A 191 -17.23 2.32 -8.82
C ASN A 191 -17.99 2.09 -10.12
N ASN A 192 -18.44 0.87 -10.39
CA ASN A 192 -19.11 0.56 -11.64
C ASN A 192 -20.34 -0.33 -11.41
N ASP A 193 -21.51 0.17 -11.81
CA ASP A 193 -22.80 -0.54 -11.65
C ASP A 193 -22.87 -1.88 -12.41
N ASN A 194 -21.94 -2.13 -13.33
CA ASN A 194 -21.81 -3.41 -14.02
C ASN A 194 -20.95 -4.44 -13.26
N LEU A 195 -20.44 -4.09 -12.08
CA LEU A 195 -19.63 -4.97 -11.23
C LEU A 195 -20.40 -5.34 -9.96
N ASN A 196 -20.37 -6.61 -9.62
CA ASN A 196 -20.98 -7.14 -8.41
C ASN A 196 -19.88 -7.46 -7.38
N VAL A 197 -20.05 -7.00 -6.16
CA VAL A 197 -19.23 -7.41 -5.01
C VAL A 197 -19.78 -8.72 -4.48
N LEU A 198 -19.05 -9.81 -4.66
CA LEU A 198 -19.46 -11.15 -4.21
C LEU A 198 -19.22 -11.33 -2.71
N GLY A 199 -18.14 -10.78 -2.19
CA GLY A 199 -17.79 -10.82 -0.78
C GLY A 199 -16.62 -9.91 -0.48
N ILE A 200 -16.54 -9.45 0.75
CA ILE A 200 -15.44 -8.62 1.24
C ILE A 200 -14.74 -9.24 2.44
N THR A 201 -13.49 -8.89 2.64
CA THR A 201 -12.73 -9.25 3.83
C THR A 201 -13.12 -8.38 5.03
N GLY A 202 -12.62 -8.72 6.22
CA GLY A 202 -12.94 -8.00 7.44
C GLY A 202 -14.19 -8.53 8.15
N VAL A 203 -14.65 -7.79 9.15
CA VAL A 203 -15.76 -8.20 10.06
C VAL A 203 -17.02 -7.35 9.92
N HIS A 204 -16.93 -6.22 9.22
CA HIS A 204 -18.03 -5.27 9.05
C HIS A 204 -18.61 -5.33 7.64
N ASN A 205 -19.94 -5.46 7.53
CA ASN A 205 -20.63 -5.29 6.27
C ASN A 205 -20.75 -3.79 5.94
N TYR A 206 -20.75 -3.47 4.63
CA TYR A 206 -21.12 -2.16 4.10
C TYR A 206 -22.41 -2.31 3.27
N ASP A 207 -23.09 -1.22 2.99
CA ASP A 207 -24.47 -1.23 2.42
C ASP A 207 -24.68 -2.22 1.28
N ASN A 208 -23.76 -2.27 0.31
CA ASN A 208 -23.83 -3.15 -0.86
C ASN A 208 -22.78 -4.28 -0.85
N ALA A 209 -22.08 -4.48 0.28
CA ALA A 209 -20.99 -5.44 0.37
C ALA A 209 -21.03 -6.25 1.68
N LYS A 210 -21.29 -7.55 1.55
CA LYS A 210 -21.31 -8.49 2.67
C LYS A 210 -19.94 -9.12 2.87
N THR A 211 -19.53 -9.26 4.14
CA THR A 211 -18.28 -9.98 4.44
C THR A 211 -18.40 -11.46 4.06
N PHE A 212 -17.26 -12.08 3.73
CA PHE A 212 -17.21 -13.54 3.55
C PHE A 212 -17.74 -14.26 4.78
N ARG A 213 -17.38 -13.78 5.99
CA ARG A 213 -17.85 -14.32 7.26
C ARG A 213 -19.37 -14.30 7.37
N SER A 214 -20.04 -13.19 7.05
CA SER A 214 -21.50 -13.08 7.10
C SER A 214 -22.21 -13.99 6.11
N GLN A 215 -21.48 -14.51 5.12
CA GLN A 215 -21.93 -15.46 4.11
C GLN A 215 -21.48 -16.92 4.42
N GLY A 216 -20.94 -17.17 5.63
CA GLY A 216 -20.55 -18.50 6.08
C GLY A 216 -19.15 -18.95 5.65
N LEU A 217 -18.33 -18.06 5.06
CA LEU A 217 -16.94 -18.34 4.70
C LEU A 217 -15.98 -17.65 5.70
N PHE A 218 -15.14 -18.45 6.36
CA PHE A 218 -14.28 -17.99 7.44
C PHE A 218 -12.80 -17.92 7.00
N GLY A 219 -11.99 -17.18 7.77
CA GLY A 219 -10.56 -17.01 7.53
C GLY A 219 -10.21 -15.81 6.66
N PHE A 220 -11.16 -14.91 6.41
CA PHE A 220 -10.97 -13.67 5.65
C PHE A 220 -10.99 -12.42 6.54
N GLU A 221 -11.29 -12.58 7.83
CA GLU A 221 -11.54 -11.49 8.76
C GLU A 221 -10.33 -10.57 8.94
N GLU A 222 -9.14 -11.17 8.94
CA GLU A 222 -7.89 -10.47 9.15
C GLU A 222 -7.14 -10.13 7.84
N ILE A 223 -7.69 -10.55 6.69
CA ILE A 223 -7.11 -10.23 5.37
C ILE A 223 -7.53 -8.79 5.02
N ALA A 224 -6.79 -7.82 5.56
CA ALA A 224 -7.03 -6.41 5.33
C ALA A 224 -5.75 -5.68 4.98
N ASN A 225 -5.85 -4.69 4.11
CA ASN A 225 -4.69 -3.93 3.67
C ASN A 225 -4.42 -2.75 4.59
N SER A 226 -3.16 -2.49 4.84
CA SER A 226 -2.70 -1.32 5.59
C SER A 226 -1.54 -0.67 4.87
N TYR A 227 -1.34 0.63 5.09
CA TYR A 227 -0.33 1.44 4.43
C TYR A 227 0.71 1.94 5.40
N TYR A 228 1.94 1.85 4.95
CA TYR A 228 3.11 2.15 5.74
C TYR A 228 4.10 3.00 4.94
N LEU A 229 4.78 3.88 5.64
CA LEU A 229 6.04 4.46 5.22
C LEU A 229 7.15 3.70 5.94
N PHE A 230 8.11 3.20 5.20
CA PHE A 230 9.27 2.49 5.72
C PHE A 230 10.54 3.26 5.45
N ILE A 231 11.55 3.05 6.29
CA ILE A 231 12.90 3.55 6.11
C ILE A 231 13.90 2.40 6.28
N ASN A 232 15.01 2.45 5.54
CA ASN A 232 16.08 1.48 5.71
C ASN A 232 16.74 1.65 7.08
N LYS A 233 16.91 0.56 7.83
CA LYS A 233 17.53 0.57 9.17
C LYS A 233 18.98 1.06 9.19
N ASN A 234 19.67 1.05 8.04
CA ASN A 234 21.00 1.58 7.91
C ASN A 234 21.04 3.12 7.72
N THR A 235 19.88 3.79 7.67
CA THR A 235 19.81 5.24 7.65
C THR A 235 20.29 5.79 8.99
N ASP A 236 21.05 6.90 8.95
CA ASP A 236 21.53 7.58 10.16
C ASP A 236 20.36 7.82 11.15
N PRO A 237 20.51 7.49 12.43
CA PRO A 237 19.42 7.62 13.41
C PRO A 237 18.88 9.05 13.57
N THR A 238 19.74 10.07 13.41
CA THR A 238 19.33 11.48 13.46
C THR A 238 18.45 11.82 12.28
N VAL A 239 18.86 11.39 11.07
CA VAL A 239 18.06 11.56 9.84
C VAL A 239 16.75 10.78 9.95
N THR A 240 16.78 9.54 10.41
CA THR A 240 15.56 8.73 10.64
C THR A 240 14.59 9.45 11.56
N LYS A 241 15.06 10.03 12.68
CA LYS A 241 14.20 10.78 13.59
C LYS A 241 13.60 12.02 12.92
N GLU A 242 14.40 12.80 12.19
CA GLU A 242 13.93 13.99 11.49
C GLU A 242 12.86 13.65 10.45
N LEU A 243 13.11 12.63 9.63
CA LEU A 243 12.16 12.16 8.61
C LEU A 243 10.87 11.63 9.26
N ASN A 244 11.00 10.91 10.39
CA ASN A 244 9.85 10.43 11.16
C ASN A 244 8.99 11.61 11.67
N ASP A 245 9.61 12.64 12.23
CA ASP A 245 8.91 13.81 12.74
C ASP A 245 8.19 14.58 11.63
N ILE A 246 8.81 14.71 10.44
CA ILE A 246 8.21 15.35 9.27
C ILE A 246 7.01 14.53 8.76
N MET A 247 7.20 13.22 8.55
CA MET A 247 6.13 12.35 8.03
C MET A 247 4.96 12.23 9.01
N THR A 248 5.23 12.19 10.33
CA THR A 248 4.19 12.18 11.37
C THR A 248 3.31 13.42 11.31
N ARG A 249 3.87 14.59 10.95
CA ARG A 249 3.09 15.81 10.72
C ARG A 249 2.38 15.80 9.36
N ALA A 250 3.01 15.27 8.32
CA ALA A 250 2.44 15.26 6.98
C ALA A 250 1.20 14.34 6.85
N VAL A 251 1.22 13.18 7.50
CA VAL A 251 0.10 12.22 7.42
C VAL A 251 -1.19 12.71 8.09
N VAL A 252 -1.14 13.76 8.95
CA VAL A 252 -2.35 14.31 9.58
C VAL A 252 -3.15 15.24 8.68
N ALA A 253 -2.65 15.52 7.47
CA ALA A 253 -3.33 16.40 6.52
C ALA A 253 -4.78 15.94 6.26
N PRO A 254 -5.73 16.88 6.16
CA PRO A 254 -7.15 16.54 5.94
C PRO A 254 -7.38 15.68 4.71
N LYS A 255 -6.67 15.92 3.61
CA LYS A 255 -6.79 15.13 2.38
C LYS A 255 -6.26 13.69 2.55
N VAL A 256 -5.19 13.47 3.32
CA VAL A 256 -4.68 12.12 3.63
C VAL A 256 -5.74 11.34 4.39
N LYS A 257 -6.37 11.96 5.40
CA LYS A 257 -7.49 11.37 6.15
C LYS A 257 -8.68 11.05 5.25
N ALA A 258 -9.05 12.01 4.38
CA ALA A 258 -10.17 11.84 3.45
C ALA A 258 -9.94 10.66 2.48
N TYR A 259 -8.76 10.55 1.88
CA TYR A 259 -8.42 9.40 1.03
C TYR A 259 -8.50 8.07 1.78
N CYS A 260 -7.99 8.00 3.01
CA CYS A 260 -8.07 6.79 3.82
C CYS A 260 -9.53 6.39 4.10
N GLN A 261 -10.37 7.36 4.47
CA GLN A 261 -11.79 7.13 4.76
C GLN A 261 -12.61 6.76 3.50
N GLN A 262 -12.33 7.41 2.35
CA GLN A 262 -12.94 7.06 1.07
C GLN A 262 -12.64 5.62 0.66
N ASP A 263 -11.47 5.12 1.02
CA ASP A 263 -11.04 3.76 0.77
C ASP A 263 -11.50 2.79 1.88
N PHE A 264 -12.46 3.17 2.72
CA PHE A 264 -12.97 2.39 3.86
C PHE A 264 -11.89 2.02 4.88
N GLY A 265 -10.77 2.69 4.88
CA GLY A 265 -9.66 2.46 5.80
C GLY A 265 -9.84 3.19 7.13
N GLN A 266 -9.21 2.66 8.15
CA GLN A 266 -9.10 3.30 9.45
C GLN A 266 -7.87 4.21 9.45
N TYR A 267 -8.10 5.53 9.46
CA TYR A 267 -7.00 6.48 9.57
C TYR A 267 -6.25 6.28 10.89
N SER A 268 -4.94 6.34 10.80
CA SER A 268 -4.05 6.30 11.96
C SER A 268 -2.88 7.26 11.76
N ASN A 269 -2.12 7.49 12.82
CA ASN A 269 -0.84 8.19 12.78
C ASN A 269 0.05 7.55 13.85
N VAL A 270 0.69 6.46 13.48
CA VAL A 270 1.49 5.67 14.41
C VAL A 270 2.94 5.66 13.95
N SER A 271 3.79 6.21 14.79
CA SER A 271 5.24 6.33 14.55
C SER A 271 6.06 5.89 15.78
N GLY A 272 7.38 5.94 15.68
CA GLY A 272 8.31 5.65 16.79
C GLY A 272 8.17 4.22 17.34
N ALA A 273 8.30 4.05 18.65
CA ALA A 273 8.28 2.74 19.30
C ALA A 273 6.99 1.93 19.06
N LYS A 274 5.84 2.61 18.95
CA LYS A 274 4.56 1.96 18.65
C LYS A 274 4.55 1.40 17.21
N ALA A 275 5.11 2.12 16.25
CA ALA A 275 5.26 1.65 14.87
C ALA A 275 6.16 0.40 14.81
N GLN A 276 7.24 0.37 15.58
CA GLN A 276 8.12 -0.81 15.66
C GLN A 276 7.42 -2.02 16.30
N SER A 277 6.53 -1.78 17.28
CA SER A 277 5.69 -2.86 17.83
C SER A 277 4.74 -3.42 16.75
N ILE A 278 4.09 -2.54 15.98
CA ILE A 278 3.25 -2.95 14.85
C ILE A 278 4.07 -3.74 13.82
N PHE A 279 5.29 -3.29 13.49
CA PHE A 279 6.16 -4.01 12.57
C PHE A 279 6.36 -5.47 13.01
N ARG A 280 6.77 -5.70 14.27
CA ARG A 280 7.00 -7.05 14.79
C ARG A 280 5.72 -7.90 14.78
N GLN A 281 4.58 -7.33 15.19
CA GLN A 281 3.30 -8.03 15.23
C GLN A 281 2.83 -8.41 13.82
N LYS A 282 2.83 -7.46 12.86
CA LYS A 282 2.40 -7.70 11.48
C LYS A 282 3.36 -8.66 10.76
N HIS A 283 4.67 -8.54 10.97
CA HIS A 283 5.65 -9.46 10.40
C HIS A 283 5.39 -10.90 10.85
N GLN A 284 5.28 -11.15 12.17
CA GLN A 284 5.00 -12.48 12.72
C GLN A 284 3.63 -13.00 12.28
N TYR A 285 2.61 -12.13 12.30
CA TYR A 285 1.25 -12.47 11.89
C TYR A 285 1.23 -12.94 10.43
N TRP A 286 1.72 -12.12 9.49
CA TRP A 286 1.66 -12.45 8.07
C TRP A 286 2.53 -13.65 7.71
N LYS A 287 3.71 -13.81 8.31
CA LYS A 287 4.50 -15.03 8.16
C LYS A 287 3.66 -16.27 8.47
N THR A 288 3.01 -16.28 9.63
CA THR A 288 2.19 -17.41 10.08
C THR A 288 0.97 -17.64 9.18
N GLN A 289 0.29 -16.58 8.74
CA GLN A 289 -0.91 -16.70 7.88
C GLN A 289 -0.55 -17.20 6.49
N VAL A 290 0.50 -16.64 5.88
CA VAL A 290 0.96 -17.09 4.55
C VAL A 290 1.38 -18.55 4.58
N GLU A 291 2.12 -18.99 5.60
CA GLU A 291 2.51 -20.40 5.76
C GLU A 291 1.31 -21.36 5.89
N LYS A 292 0.16 -20.88 6.38
CA LYS A 292 -1.09 -21.67 6.47
C LYS A 292 -1.89 -21.68 5.17
N ILE A 293 -1.91 -20.55 4.46
CA ILE A 293 -2.80 -20.32 3.31
C ILE A 293 -2.14 -20.72 2.00
N ALA A 294 -0.86 -20.40 1.80
CA ALA A 294 -0.11 -20.64 0.57
C ALA A 294 0.64 -21.99 0.58
N LYS A 295 -0.04 -23.06 0.93
CA LYS A 295 0.53 -24.42 0.98
C LYS A 295 0.40 -25.15 -0.35
#